data_8797f9849c9143bd2957565ceac4b707
#
_entry.id   8797f9849c9143bd2957565ceac4b707
#
_cell.length_a   1.000
_cell.length_b   1.000
_cell.length_c   1.000
_cell.angle_alpha   90.00
_cell.angle_beta   90.00
_cell.angle_gamma   90.00
#
_symmetry.space_group_name_H-M   'P 1'
#
loop_
_entity.id
_entity.type
_entity.pdbx_description
1 polymer ?
#
loop_
_entity_poly.entity_id
_entity_poly.type
_entity_poly.pdbx_seq_one_letter_code
_entity_poly.pdbx_strand_id
1 'polypeptide(L)'
;MKRIGKYILAASLAAMGCNAMAQGLNSAYFIEDYKFRHTMNPAFDNEQNYVSIPALGNLNVRTQGNFGIGDVLFDNPRYCIDSDKKKTTFMNPYISTKDALAGFASGTNRINADVDITILSAGFKKFGGYNTISLDARTNVGMALPYSLFEFAKNTGNKTYVMDDINVHAQSFVQLAFGHSRKINDKLRVGAKMKLLFGAARGDVQISNLRADLAGEDKWTMQGSAKANISMKGFAFKQEEKEYKQDGKGTYKYVNDIDIDGPGLGGFGMAFDLGAVYKINDDWQVSASLVDLGFISWSNNVTAVNKQGTFEFNGFHDISYDKHDANGNLKDNSFESQGDKYGDQLADFANLTDEGDQGGRTTGIGATLNVGAEYTFPLYRKLKFGLLSSTRFNGKYTWTEGRLSANVSPLKWIDGGINFALNSYTASCGWVLNVHPKGFNMFIGMDHILGKMSKEFIPLSSNASVNLGFNVTF
;
A
#
# COMPACT_ATOMS: atom_id res chain seq x y z
N MET A 1 6.50 16.06 16.68
CA MET A 1 5.24 15.61 16.06
C MET A 1 4.94 16.22 14.68
N LYS A 2 5.05 17.55 14.46
CA LYS A 2 4.79 18.15 13.12
C LYS A 2 5.70 17.65 11.99
N ARG A 3 6.92 17.15 12.28
CA ARG A 3 7.88 16.69 11.26
C ARG A 3 7.76 15.20 10.98
N ILE A 4 7.58 14.33 11.98
CA ILE A 4 7.31 12.88 11.76
C ILE A 4 6.00 12.71 11.01
N GLY A 5 4.94 13.48 11.37
CA GLY A 5 3.71 13.56 10.59
C GLY A 5 3.93 14.06 9.17
N LYS A 6 4.89 14.96 8.92
CA LYS A 6 5.25 15.40 7.58
C LYS A 6 5.97 14.32 6.77
N TYR A 7 6.82 13.49 7.37
CA TYR A 7 7.53 12.42 6.67
C TYR A 7 6.61 11.23 6.40
N ILE A 8 5.75 10.85 7.37
CA ILE A 8 4.70 9.86 7.16
C ILE A 8 3.69 10.39 6.12
N LEU A 9 3.28 11.66 6.22
CA LEU A 9 2.39 12.31 5.27
C LEU A 9 3.09 12.55 3.93
N ALA A 10 4.37 12.91 3.88
CA ALA A 10 5.13 13.07 2.65
C ALA A 10 5.46 11.74 1.98
N ALA A 11 5.75 10.67 2.73
CA ALA A 11 5.87 9.33 2.19
C ALA A 11 4.52 8.79 1.68
N SER A 12 3.43 9.07 2.40
CA SER A 12 2.08 8.73 1.95
C SER A 12 1.58 9.64 0.82
N LEU A 13 1.92 10.92 0.80
CA LEU A 13 1.59 11.85 -0.29
C LEU A 13 2.50 11.68 -1.51
N ALA A 14 3.77 11.33 -1.35
CA ALA A 14 4.63 10.90 -2.46
C ALA A 14 4.14 9.57 -3.05
N ALA A 15 3.64 8.66 -2.22
CA ALA A 15 2.94 7.47 -2.66
C ALA A 15 1.59 7.77 -3.33
N MET A 16 0.89 8.83 -2.92
CA MET A 16 -0.37 9.30 -3.52
C MET A 16 -0.16 10.19 -4.75
N GLY A 17 0.98 10.87 -4.87
CA GLY A 17 1.37 11.67 -6.04
C GLY A 17 1.97 10.84 -7.18
N CYS A 18 2.46 9.64 -6.91
CA CYS A 18 2.77 8.63 -7.91
C CYS A 18 1.48 7.87 -8.20
N ASN A 19 0.97 7.96 -9.42
CA ASN A 19 -0.19 7.18 -9.89
C ASN A 19 0.01 5.69 -9.54
N ALA A 20 -0.67 5.22 -8.51
CA ALA A 20 -0.52 3.89 -7.94
C ALA A 20 -1.23 2.83 -8.78
N MET A 21 -0.69 1.63 -8.94
CA MET A 21 -1.16 0.59 -9.87
C MET A 21 -1.01 -0.84 -9.34
N ALA A 22 -1.86 -1.78 -9.74
CA ALA A 22 -2.09 -3.07 -9.07
C ALA A 22 -1.85 -4.32 -9.95
N GLN A 23 -1.79 -5.51 -9.29
CA GLN A 23 -1.82 -6.82 -9.94
C GLN A 23 -3.10 -7.02 -10.75
N GLY A 24 -3.02 -7.58 -11.94
CA GLY A 24 -4.05 -8.05 -12.85
C GLY A 24 -5.52 -7.60 -12.65
N LEU A 25 -6.25 -7.42 -13.70
CA LEU A 25 -7.66 -7.07 -13.65
C LEU A 25 -8.50 -8.32 -13.31
N ASN A 26 -8.87 -8.52 -12.03
CA ASN A 26 -9.66 -9.65 -11.58
C ASN A 26 -11.01 -9.75 -12.31
N SER A 27 -11.58 -8.62 -12.72
CA SER A 27 -12.79 -8.53 -13.55
C SER A 27 -12.63 -9.22 -14.91
N ALA A 28 -11.39 -9.35 -15.39
CA ALA A 28 -11.07 -10.01 -16.67
C ALA A 28 -10.59 -11.46 -16.50
N TYR A 29 -10.62 -12.04 -15.30
CA TYR A 29 -10.11 -13.39 -15.03
C TYR A 29 -10.71 -14.45 -15.96
N PHE A 30 -11.99 -14.35 -16.28
CA PHE A 30 -12.71 -15.26 -17.15
C PHE A 30 -12.92 -14.74 -18.60
N ILE A 31 -12.30 -13.62 -18.98
CA ILE A 31 -12.31 -13.10 -20.36
C ILE A 31 -11.19 -13.78 -21.17
N GLU A 32 -11.54 -14.69 -22.08
CA GLU A 32 -10.56 -15.55 -22.76
C GLU A 32 -9.55 -14.78 -23.60
N ASP A 33 -9.96 -13.72 -24.28
CA ASP A 33 -9.11 -12.89 -25.14
C ASP A 33 -8.40 -11.73 -24.43
N TYR A 34 -8.56 -11.62 -23.12
CA TYR A 34 -7.76 -10.68 -22.30
C TYR A 34 -6.30 -11.13 -22.25
N LYS A 35 -5.39 -10.38 -22.87
CA LYS A 35 -4.00 -10.81 -23.15
C LYS A 35 -3.18 -11.04 -21.87
N PHE A 36 -3.54 -10.43 -20.75
CA PHE A 36 -2.80 -10.51 -19.48
C PHE A 36 -3.41 -11.48 -18.44
N ARG A 37 -4.32 -12.38 -18.83
CA ARG A 37 -4.84 -13.44 -17.93
C ARG A 37 -3.72 -14.27 -17.28
N HIS A 38 -2.65 -14.49 -18.02
CA HIS A 38 -1.47 -15.22 -17.54
C HIS A 38 -0.74 -14.58 -16.35
N THR A 39 -1.04 -13.32 -15.99
CA THR A 39 -0.52 -12.68 -14.77
C THR A 39 -1.26 -13.13 -13.52
N MET A 40 -2.51 -13.55 -13.67
CA MET A 40 -3.36 -14.05 -12.58
C MET A 40 -3.30 -15.58 -12.47
N ASN A 41 -3.13 -16.28 -13.59
CA ASN A 41 -2.95 -17.73 -13.64
C ASN A 41 -2.05 -18.10 -14.82
N PRO A 42 -0.81 -18.57 -14.61
CA PRO A 42 0.12 -18.88 -15.69
C PRO A 42 -0.32 -20.04 -16.58
N ALA A 43 -1.35 -20.82 -16.21
CA ALA A 43 -1.93 -21.86 -17.05
C ALA A 43 -2.83 -21.30 -18.16
N PHE A 44 -3.27 -20.04 -18.09
CA PHE A 44 -4.05 -19.43 -19.15
C PHE A 44 -3.17 -19.12 -20.36
N ASP A 45 -3.69 -19.43 -21.55
CA ASP A 45 -3.09 -19.06 -22.81
C ASP A 45 -3.93 -18.03 -23.56
N ASN A 46 -3.42 -17.56 -24.67
CA ASN A 46 -4.13 -16.72 -25.62
C ASN A 46 -4.23 -17.41 -26.98
N GLU A 47 -5.30 -17.17 -27.71
CA GLU A 47 -5.45 -17.70 -29.08
C GLU A 47 -4.44 -17.05 -30.05
N GLN A 48 -4.15 -15.78 -29.86
CA GLN A 48 -3.25 -15.00 -30.72
C GLN A 48 -1.93 -14.69 -30.00
N ASN A 49 -0.87 -14.57 -30.77
CA ASN A 49 0.34 -13.97 -30.30
C ASN A 49 0.12 -12.47 -30.10
N TYR A 50 0.92 -11.85 -29.23
CA TYR A 50 0.85 -10.42 -29.00
C TYR A 50 2.23 -9.82 -28.62
N VAL A 51 2.36 -8.52 -28.87
CA VAL A 51 3.42 -7.67 -28.30
C VAL A 51 2.74 -6.44 -27.71
N SER A 52 3.09 -6.08 -26.48
CA SER A 52 2.56 -4.91 -25.83
C SER A 52 3.14 -3.62 -26.43
N ILE A 53 2.33 -2.55 -26.46
CA ILE A 53 2.87 -1.22 -26.69
C ILE A 53 3.67 -0.82 -25.43
N PRO A 54 4.92 -0.35 -25.58
CA PRO A 54 5.77 -0.05 -24.43
C PRO A 54 5.11 0.90 -23.44
N ALA A 55 5.12 0.53 -22.16
CA ALA A 55 4.50 1.22 -21.02
C ALA A 55 2.97 1.43 -21.09
N LEU A 56 2.33 1.05 -22.20
CA LEU A 56 0.88 1.14 -22.40
C LEU A 56 0.22 -0.24 -22.58
N GLY A 57 1.00 -1.31 -22.61
CA GLY A 57 0.48 -2.67 -22.84
C GLY A 57 -0.45 -3.16 -21.74
N ASN A 58 -0.12 -2.84 -20.50
CA ASN A 58 -0.97 -3.07 -19.33
C ASN A 58 -0.60 -2.08 -18.24
N LEU A 59 -1.53 -1.24 -17.92
CA LEU A 59 -1.44 -0.23 -16.89
C LEU A 59 -2.54 -0.53 -15.86
N ASN A 60 -2.16 -0.80 -14.61
CA ASN A 60 -3.08 -1.22 -13.57
C ASN A 60 -2.92 -0.40 -12.29
N VAL A 61 -4.00 0.25 -11.84
CA VAL A 61 -4.10 1.09 -10.63
C VAL A 61 -5.09 0.47 -9.67
N ARG A 62 -4.68 0.19 -8.43
CA ARG A 62 -5.60 -0.27 -7.39
C ARG A 62 -5.30 0.37 -6.05
N THR A 63 -6.32 0.89 -5.40
CA THR A 63 -6.34 1.15 -3.97
C THR A 63 -7.35 0.22 -3.30
N GLN A 64 -7.02 -0.26 -2.11
CA GLN A 64 -7.87 -1.19 -1.38
C GLN A 64 -7.67 -1.03 0.13
N GLY A 65 -8.76 -0.85 0.86
CA GLY A 65 -8.70 -0.63 2.30
C GLY A 65 -10.08 -0.46 2.93
N ASN A 66 -10.10 -0.27 4.24
CA ASN A 66 -11.31 0.01 5.00
C ASN A 66 -11.44 1.48 5.43
N PHE A 67 -10.51 2.35 5.03
CA PHE A 67 -10.66 3.81 5.12
C PHE A 67 -9.99 4.47 3.91
N GLY A 68 -10.39 5.69 3.58
CA GLY A 68 -9.89 6.43 2.43
C GLY A 68 -9.69 7.91 2.73
N ILE A 69 -9.29 8.66 1.72
CA ILE A 69 -9.11 10.12 1.81
C ILE A 69 -10.41 10.82 2.22
N GLY A 70 -11.56 10.30 1.77
CA GLY A 70 -12.87 10.82 2.10
C GLY A 70 -13.23 10.72 3.59
N ASP A 71 -12.60 9.82 4.34
CA ASP A 71 -12.80 9.67 5.79
C ASP A 71 -11.90 10.62 6.59
N VAL A 72 -10.88 11.19 5.95
CA VAL A 72 -9.92 12.14 6.55
C VAL A 72 -10.27 13.59 6.20
N LEU A 73 -10.80 13.83 4.98
CA LEU A 73 -11.09 15.16 4.45
C LEU A 73 -12.60 15.45 4.42
N PHE A 74 -13.00 16.51 5.10
CA PHE A 74 -14.37 16.96 5.24
C PHE A 74 -14.55 18.31 4.54
N ASP A 75 -15.80 18.66 4.21
CA ASP A 75 -16.16 20.04 3.89
C ASP A 75 -16.01 20.88 5.15
N ASN A 76 -15.42 22.06 5.01
CA ASN A 76 -15.17 22.93 6.16
C ASN A 76 -16.47 23.65 6.57
N PRO A 77 -17.02 23.38 7.76
CA PRO A 77 -18.24 24.04 8.23
C PRO A 77 -18.09 25.55 8.40
N ARG A 78 -16.85 26.03 8.47
CA ARG A 78 -16.54 27.47 8.63
C ARG A 78 -16.19 28.17 7.31
N TYR A 79 -16.30 27.45 6.18
CA TYR A 79 -16.06 28.06 4.85
C TYR A 79 -17.03 29.21 4.59
N CYS A 80 -16.52 30.35 4.13
CA CYS A 80 -17.24 31.59 3.94
C CYS A 80 -17.81 32.28 5.20
N ILE A 81 -17.50 31.75 6.39
CA ILE A 81 -17.86 32.39 7.68
C ILE A 81 -16.63 33.13 8.23
N ASP A 82 -15.57 32.38 8.49
CA ASP A 82 -14.28 32.87 9.00
C ASP A 82 -13.08 32.09 8.43
N SER A 83 -13.30 31.32 7.37
CA SER A 83 -12.27 30.54 6.66
C SER A 83 -12.47 30.63 5.16
N ASP A 84 -11.38 30.80 4.41
CA ASP A 84 -11.31 30.73 2.95
C ASP A 84 -11.09 29.27 2.44
N LYS A 85 -10.82 28.34 3.33
CA LYS A 85 -10.52 26.92 3.01
C LYS A 85 -11.80 26.10 2.92
N LYS A 86 -12.08 25.55 1.73
CA LYS A 86 -13.26 24.71 1.45
C LYS A 86 -13.18 23.34 2.14
N LYS A 87 -11.98 22.83 2.35
CA LYS A 87 -11.75 21.52 2.97
C LYS A 87 -11.02 21.66 4.29
N THR A 88 -11.30 20.72 5.17
CA THR A 88 -10.66 20.56 6.47
C THR A 88 -10.45 19.08 6.78
N THR A 89 -9.80 18.77 7.89
CA THR A 89 -9.61 17.36 8.30
C THR A 89 -10.63 16.96 9.36
N PHE A 90 -10.77 15.66 9.59
CA PHE A 90 -11.61 15.08 10.66
C PHE A 90 -11.24 15.63 12.06
N MET A 91 -10.02 16.14 12.25
CA MET A 91 -9.56 16.73 13.53
C MET A 91 -10.17 18.11 13.82
N ASN A 92 -10.81 18.77 12.84
CA ASN A 92 -11.41 20.08 13.03
C ASN A 92 -12.46 20.06 14.16
N PRO A 93 -12.41 20.97 15.16
CA PRO A 93 -13.32 20.96 16.29
C PRO A 93 -14.80 21.15 15.91
N TYR A 94 -15.09 21.76 14.76
CA TYR A 94 -16.44 21.95 14.24
C TYR A 94 -17.02 20.71 13.53
N ILE A 95 -16.23 19.65 13.32
CA ILE A 95 -16.73 18.32 12.91
C ILE A 95 -17.08 17.56 14.18
N SER A 96 -18.28 16.98 14.28
CA SER A 96 -18.64 16.18 15.45
C SER A 96 -17.72 14.95 15.58
N THR A 97 -17.46 14.48 16.81
CA THR A 97 -16.66 13.25 17.03
C THR A 97 -17.29 12.05 16.33
N LYS A 98 -18.62 11.95 16.37
CA LYS A 98 -19.36 10.89 15.70
C LYS A 98 -19.11 10.87 14.20
N ASP A 99 -19.22 12.02 13.54
CA ASP A 99 -19.03 12.11 12.09
C ASP A 99 -17.56 11.94 11.72
N ALA A 100 -16.65 12.53 12.50
CA ALA A 100 -15.22 12.46 12.29
C ALA A 100 -14.66 11.03 12.34
N LEU A 101 -15.24 10.16 13.17
CA LEU A 101 -14.77 8.80 13.39
C LEU A 101 -15.63 7.73 12.69
N ALA A 102 -16.74 8.12 12.06
CA ALA A 102 -17.69 7.18 11.44
C ALA A 102 -17.09 6.35 10.29
N GLY A 103 -16.09 6.89 9.58
CA GLY A 103 -15.42 6.20 8.46
C GLY A 103 -14.33 5.20 8.89
N PHE A 104 -13.97 5.17 10.19
CA PHE A 104 -12.90 4.30 10.67
C PHE A 104 -13.45 3.06 11.37
N ALA A 105 -12.90 1.89 11.05
CA ALA A 105 -13.20 0.64 11.73
C ALA A 105 -12.63 0.65 13.16
N SER A 106 -13.33 0.03 14.09
CA SER A 106 -12.97 -0.02 15.53
C SER A 106 -11.67 -0.79 15.84
N GLY A 107 -11.14 -1.53 14.88
CA GLY A 107 -9.86 -2.25 14.99
C GLY A 107 -8.74 -1.54 14.21
N THR A 108 -8.04 -2.30 13.36
CA THR A 108 -6.98 -1.77 12.50
C THR A 108 -7.57 -1.24 11.19
N ASN A 109 -7.25 0.00 10.88
CA ASN A 109 -7.58 0.66 9.62
C ASN A 109 -6.42 0.48 8.65
N ARG A 110 -6.72 -0.05 7.46
CA ARG A 110 -5.71 -0.40 6.44
C ARG A 110 -6.05 0.26 5.12
N ILE A 111 -5.02 0.70 4.44
CA ILE A 111 -5.08 1.08 3.03
C ILE A 111 -3.84 0.53 2.33
N ASN A 112 -4.06 -0.07 1.17
CA ASN A 112 -3.03 -0.53 0.26
C ASN A 112 -3.18 0.20 -1.07
N ALA A 113 -2.06 0.52 -1.68
CA ALA A 113 -1.99 0.99 -3.05
C ALA A 113 -0.94 0.16 -3.79
N ASP A 114 -1.31 -0.39 -4.92
CA ASP A 114 -0.46 -1.23 -5.76
C ASP A 114 -0.31 -0.61 -7.15
N VAL A 115 0.92 -0.65 -7.71
CA VAL A 115 1.31 -0.10 -9.02
C VAL A 115 1.95 -1.19 -9.87
N ASP A 116 1.37 -1.52 -11.03
CA ASP A 116 2.01 -2.38 -12.03
C ASP A 116 1.96 -1.74 -13.42
N ILE A 117 3.12 -1.50 -14.00
CA ILE A 117 3.29 -1.02 -15.38
C ILE A 117 4.03 -2.09 -16.18
N THR A 118 3.38 -2.63 -17.19
CA THR A 118 4.10 -3.45 -18.17
C THR A 118 4.89 -2.56 -19.12
N ILE A 119 6.22 -2.54 -18.90
CA ILE A 119 7.15 -1.81 -19.75
C ILE A 119 7.17 -2.44 -21.13
N LEU A 120 7.26 -3.78 -21.17
CA LEU A 120 7.23 -4.56 -22.41
C LEU A 120 6.72 -5.96 -22.10
N SER A 121 5.89 -6.52 -22.98
CA SER A 121 5.43 -7.91 -22.87
C SER A 121 5.21 -8.51 -24.26
N ALA A 122 5.45 -9.80 -24.37
CA ALA A 122 5.13 -10.59 -25.56
C ALA A 122 4.60 -11.96 -25.15
N GLY A 123 3.62 -12.45 -25.91
CA GLY A 123 3.08 -13.78 -25.77
C GLY A 123 3.02 -14.48 -27.12
N PHE A 124 3.49 -15.74 -27.18
CA PHE A 124 3.59 -16.48 -28.44
C PHE A 124 3.46 -17.98 -28.27
N LYS A 125 2.89 -18.64 -29.28
CA LYS A 125 2.78 -20.09 -29.35
C LYS A 125 4.07 -20.69 -29.89
N LYS A 126 4.79 -21.46 -29.07
CA LYS A 126 5.97 -22.25 -29.45
C LYS A 126 6.26 -23.31 -28.38
N PHE A 127 7.13 -24.27 -28.70
CA PHE A 127 7.58 -25.32 -27.77
C PHE A 127 6.45 -26.20 -27.20
N GLY A 128 5.40 -26.40 -27.99
CA GLY A 128 4.24 -27.21 -27.59
C GLY A 128 3.33 -26.54 -26.56
N GLY A 129 3.42 -25.23 -26.39
CA GLY A 129 2.62 -24.47 -25.46
C GLY A 129 2.58 -22.98 -25.80
N TYR A 130 2.08 -22.18 -24.86
CA TYR A 130 2.06 -20.72 -24.94
C TYR A 130 3.15 -20.15 -24.00
N ASN A 131 3.96 -19.27 -24.54
CA ASN A 131 5.07 -18.66 -23.83
C ASN A 131 4.81 -17.17 -23.63
N THR A 132 5.25 -16.63 -22.50
CA THR A 132 5.16 -15.21 -22.20
C THR A 132 6.51 -14.70 -21.68
N ILE A 133 6.87 -13.51 -22.10
CA ILE A 133 8.02 -12.77 -21.58
C ILE A 133 7.48 -11.38 -21.22
N SER A 134 7.80 -10.89 -20.03
CA SER A 134 7.44 -9.53 -19.66
C SER A 134 8.51 -8.86 -18.81
N LEU A 135 8.60 -7.55 -18.98
CA LEU A 135 9.36 -6.63 -18.12
C LEU A 135 8.35 -5.67 -17.52
N ASP A 136 8.20 -5.72 -16.20
CA ASP A 136 7.19 -4.95 -15.49
C ASP A 136 7.85 -4.16 -14.34
N ALA A 137 7.41 -2.91 -14.11
CA ALA A 137 7.73 -2.14 -12.92
C ALA A 137 6.56 -2.26 -11.93
N ARG A 138 6.87 -2.55 -10.67
CA ARG A 138 5.87 -2.80 -9.64
C ARG A 138 6.17 -2.02 -8.36
N THR A 139 5.16 -1.37 -7.82
CA THR A 139 5.22 -0.67 -6.54
C THR A 139 4.03 -1.08 -5.68
N ASN A 140 4.30 -1.29 -4.40
CA ASN A 140 3.28 -1.57 -3.39
C ASN A 140 3.51 -0.66 -2.19
N VAL A 141 2.45 -0.02 -1.72
CA VAL A 141 2.46 0.81 -0.52
C VAL A 141 1.32 0.35 0.38
N GLY A 142 1.58 0.21 1.67
CA GLY A 142 0.57 -0.15 2.64
C GLY A 142 0.71 0.66 3.93
N MET A 143 -0.44 0.97 4.53
CA MET A 143 -0.54 1.63 5.81
C MET A 143 -1.54 0.87 6.68
N ALA A 144 -1.19 0.65 7.94
CA ALA A 144 -2.05 0.05 8.95
C ALA A 144 -2.00 0.92 10.20
N LEU A 145 -3.17 1.41 10.64
CA LEU A 145 -3.33 2.36 11.73
C LEU A 145 -4.42 1.87 12.70
N PRO A 146 -4.20 1.86 14.01
CA PRO A 146 -5.23 1.50 14.99
C PRO A 146 -6.28 2.61 15.09
N TYR A 147 -7.54 2.22 15.39
CA TYR A 147 -8.63 3.17 15.60
C TYR A 147 -8.33 4.20 16.69
N SER A 148 -7.68 3.77 17.76
CA SER A 148 -7.31 4.63 18.90
C SER A 148 -6.40 5.80 18.52
N LEU A 149 -5.64 5.70 17.41
CA LEU A 149 -4.87 6.82 16.87
C LEU A 149 -5.77 7.94 16.35
N PHE A 150 -6.83 7.59 15.64
CA PHE A 150 -7.82 8.56 15.12
C PHE A 150 -8.63 9.16 16.27
N GLU A 151 -9.00 8.34 17.25
CA GLU A 151 -9.71 8.79 18.45
C GLU A 151 -8.83 9.78 19.25
N PHE A 152 -7.57 9.45 19.49
CA PHE A 152 -6.60 10.34 20.14
C PHE A 152 -6.42 11.66 19.38
N ALA A 153 -6.29 11.59 18.05
CA ALA A 153 -6.12 12.77 17.21
C ALA A 153 -7.36 13.67 17.17
N LYS A 154 -8.56 13.08 17.30
CA LYS A 154 -9.82 13.83 17.33
C LYS A 154 -10.16 14.40 18.71
N ASN A 155 -10.04 13.60 19.75
CA ASN A 155 -10.42 13.93 21.12
C ASN A 155 -9.34 13.48 22.09
N THR A 156 -8.37 14.34 22.35
CA THR A 156 -7.42 14.12 23.43
C THR A 156 -8.13 14.37 24.76
N GLY A 157 -8.56 13.30 25.43
CA GLY A 157 -9.31 13.36 26.69
C GLY A 157 -8.53 12.76 27.86
N ASN A 158 -9.09 12.87 29.06
CA ASN A 158 -8.50 12.32 30.29
C ASN A 158 -8.71 10.79 30.36
N LYS A 159 -7.97 10.06 29.51
CA LYS A 159 -7.99 8.59 29.46
C LYS A 159 -6.68 8.04 28.90
N THR A 160 -6.52 6.71 28.98
CA THR A 160 -5.42 6.00 28.37
C THR A 160 -5.75 5.64 26.91
N TYR A 161 -4.84 5.95 26.01
CA TYR A 161 -4.90 5.55 24.59
C TYR A 161 -3.79 4.52 24.33
N VAL A 162 -4.18 3.36 23.81
CA VAL A 162 -3.25 2.33 23.34
C VAL A 162 -3.29 2.34 21.82
N MET A 163 -2.21 2.81 21.21
CA MET A 163 -2.10 3.05 19.76
C MET A 163 -1.05 2.12 19.14
N ASP A 164 -1.12 0.85 19.51
CA ASP A 164 -0.18 -0.14 19.04
C ASP A 164 -0.31 -0.40 17.54
N ASP A 165 0.83 -0.83 16.96
CA ASP A 165 0.85 -1.45 15.65
C ASP A 165 0.62 -0.50 14.47
N ILE A 166 1.15 0.72 14.57
CA ILE A 166 1.22 1.65 13.44
C ILE A 166 2.30 1.16 12.48
N ASN A 167 1.93 0.85 11.26
CA ASN A 167 2.85 0.37 10.24
C ASN A 167 2.62 1.08 8.91
N VAL A 168 3.72 1.45 8.27
CA VAL A 168 3.73 1.92 6.87
C VAL A 168 4.82 1.15 6.15
N HIS A 169 4.52 0.62 4.98
CA HIS A 169 5.54 0.06 4.11
C HIS A 169 5.39 0.56 2.68
N ALA A 170 6.50 0.64 1.99
CA ALA A 170 6.55 0.89 0.56
C ALA A 170 7.63 -0.01 -0.06
N GLN A 171 7.35 -0.59 -1.21
CA GLN A 171 8.29 -1.41 -1.95
C GLN A 171 8.15 -1.16 -3.44
N SER A 172 9.28 -0.98 -4.13
CA SER A 172 9.33 -0.83 -5.58
C SER A 172 10.41 -1.73 -6.16
N PHE A 173 10.10 -2.40 -7.27
CA PHE A 173 11.02 -3.28 -7.99
C PHE A 173 10.63 -3.42 -9.45
N VAL A 174 11.58 -3.81 -10.28
CA VAL A 174 11.37 -4.24 -11.65
C VAL A 174 11.45 -5.76 -11.69
N GLN A 175 10.58 -6.40 -12.47
CA GLN A 175 10.61 -7.85 -12.68
C GLN A 175 10.79 -8.18 -14.17
N LEU A 176 11.60 -9.19 -14.45
CA LEU A 176 11.70 -9.84 -15.74
C LEU A 176 11.10 -11.24 -15.57
N ALA A 177 10.01 -11.52 -16.26
CA ALA A 177 9.24 -12.75 -16.10
C ALA A 177 9.24 -13.61 -17.37
N PHE A 178 9.38 -14.92 -17.20
CA PHE A 178 9.31 -15.93 -18.23
C PHE A 178 8.26 -16.97 -17.86
N GLY A 179 7.23 -17.09 -18.69
CA GLY A 179 6.12 -18.01 -18.45
C GLY A 179 5.97 -19.04 -19.58
N HIS A 180 5.54 -20.24 -19.20
CA HIS A 180 5.16 -21.30 -20.12
C HIS A 180 3.90 -21.99 -19.64
N SER A 181 2.92 -22.15 -20.52
CA SER A 181 1.73 -22.97 -20.27
C SER A 181 1.61 -24.07 -21.31
N ARG A 182 1.17 -25.24 -20.86
CA ARG A 182 1.02 -26.41 -21.74
C ARG A 182 -0.25 -27.19 -21.44
N LYS A 183 -0.93 -27.58 -22.50
CA LYS A 183 -2.02 -28.56 -22.46
C LYS A 183 -1.42 -29.97 -22.23
N ILE A 184 -1.73 -30.61 -21.13
CA ILE A 184 -1.27 -31.95 -20.79
C ILE A 184 -2.17 -33.00 -21.45
N ASN A 185 -3.48 -32.76 -21.41
CA ASN A 185 -4.50 -33.56 -22.08
C ASN A 185 -5.72 -32.66 -22.38
N ASP A 186 -6.81 -33.23 -22.89
CA ASP A 186 -7.99 -32.45 -23.27
C ASP A 186 -8.69 -31.75 -22.10
N LYS A 187 -8.43 -32.18 -20.87
CA LYS A 187 -9.06 -31.62 -19.67
C LYS A 187 -8.11 -30.77 -18.85
N LEU A 188 -6.81 -31.02 -18.89
CA LEU A 188 -5.85 -30.39 -18.00
C LEU A 188 -4.84 -29.55 -18.76
N ARG A 189 -4.74 -28.29 -18.36
CA ARG A 189 -3.66 -27.36 -18.72
C ARG A 189 -2.92 -26.93 -17.45
N VAL A 190 -1.59 -26.87 -17.52
CA VAL A 190 -0.74 -26.36 -16.45
C VAL A 190 0.14 -25.24 -16.95
N GLY A 191 0.59 -24.40 -16.05
CA GLY A 191 1.52 -23.32 -16.38
C GLY A 191 2.42 -22.99 -15.20
N ALA A 192 3.62 -22.50 -15.53
CA ALA A 192 4.57 -22.00 -14.57
C ALA A 192 5.22 -20.73 -15.10
N LYS A 193 5.63 -19.85 -14.19
CA LYS A 193 6.36 -18.64 -14.52
C LYS A 193 7.49 -18.44 -13.51
N MET A 194 8.67 -18.08 -14.01
CA MET A 194 9.82 -17.66 -13.21
C MET A 194 10.00 -16.17 -13.37
N LYS A 195 10.30 -15.46 -12.29
CA LYS A 195 10.51 -14.02 -12.26
C LYS A 195 11.84 -13.70 -11.60
N LEU A 196 12.65 -12.90 -12.27
CA LEU A 196 13.84 -12.28 -11.71
C LEU A 196 13.44 -10.88 -11.22
N LEU A 197 13.76 -10.57 -9.97
CA LEU A 197 13.32 -9.35 -9.30
C LEU A 197 14.51 -8.45 -9.03
N PHE A 198 14.39 -7.19 -9.40
CA PHE A 198 15.42 -6.16 -9.22
C PHE A 198 14.84 -5.07 -8.33
N GLY A 199 15.20 -5.10 -7.04
CA GLY A 199 14.69 -4.18 -6.04
C GLY A 199 15.26 -2.77 -6.25
N ALA A 200 14.36 -1.78 -6.36
CA ALA A 200 14.73 -0.37 -6.42
C ALA A 200 14.78 0.25 -5.02
N ALA A 201 13.69 0.13 -4.27
CA ALA A 201 13.59 0.65 -2.91
C ALA A 201 12.61 -0.15 -2.05
N ARG A 202 12.89 -0.23 -0.75
CA ARG A 202 11.95 -0.66 0.27
C ARG A 202 12.09 0.19 1.52
N GLY A 203 10.95 0.67 2.03
CA GLY A 203 10.85 1.39 3.29
C GLY A 203 9.81 0.73 4.20
N ASP A 204 10.15 0.53 5.46
CA ASP A 204 9.24 0.07 6.49
C ASP A 204 9.37 1.00 7.71
N VAL A 205 8.25 1.61 8.11
CA VAL A 205 8.15 2.40 9.34
C VAL A 205 7.20 1.70 10.28
N GLN A 206 7.66 1.42 11.47
CA GLN A 206 6.88 0.78 12.52
C GLN A 206 6.94 1.61 13.80
N ILE A 207 5.76 1.89 14.38
CA ILE A 207 5.64 2.42 15.73
C ILE A 207 4.89 1.37 16.53
N SER A 208 5.52 0.87 17.57
CA SER A 208 5.00 -0.17 18.45
C SER A 208 4.95 0.29 19.90
N ASN A 209 4.08 -0.32 20.69
CA ASN A 209 3.87 -0.01 22.09
C ASN A 209 3.57 1.48 22.36
N LEU A 210 2.96 2.17 21.36
CA LEU A 210 2.60 3.56 21.54
C LEU A 210 1.39 3.65 22.47
N ARG A 211 1.62 4.20 23.64
CA ARG A 211 0.60 4.40 24.67
C ARG A 211 0.71 5.83 25.19
N ALA A 212 -0.43 6.51 25.27
CA ALA A 212 -0.55 7.80 25.95
C ALA A 212 -1.50 7.63 27.14
N ASP A 213 -0.97 7.71 28.32
CA ASP A 213 -1.74 7.68 29.56
C ASP A 213 -1.93 9.12 30.06
N LEU A 214 -3.15 9.61 29.87
CA LEU A 214 -3.55 10.97 30.24
C LEU A 214 -4.61 10.96 31.36
N ALA A 215 -4.91 9.77 31.91
CA ALA A 215 -5.91 9.59 32.96
C ALA A 215 -5.39 9.91 34.37
N GLY A 216 -4.07 9.99 34.52
CA GLY A 216 -3.45 10.32 35.82
C GLY A 216 -3.69 11.77 36.22
N GLU A 217 -4.07 11.99 37.49
CA GLU A 217 -4.24 13.34 38.06
C GLU A 217 -2.89 14.02 38.26
N ASP A 218 -1.86 13.24 38.64
CA ASP A 218 -0.55 13.75 38.99
C ASP A 218 0.43 13.80 37.82
N LYS A 219 0.23 12.93 36.81
CA LYS A 219 1.15 12.84 35.68
C LYS A 219 0.56 12.29 34.40
N TRP A 220 1.09 12.72 33.25
CA TRP A 220 0.85 12.14 31.94
C TRP A 220 2.10 11.40 31.48
N THR A 221 1.91 10.21 30.92
CA THR A 221 3.01 9.45 30.35
C THR A 221 2.72 9.10 28.91
N MET A 222 3.76 9.16 28.08
CA MET A 222 3.73 8.62 26.72
C MET A 222 4.89 7.65 26.59
N GLN A 223 4.64 6.48 26.05
CA GLN A 223 5.67 5.49 25.73
C GLN A 223 5.46 4.98 24.32
N GLY A 224 6.55 4.60 23.66
CA GLY A 224 6.49 4.06 22.30
C GLY A 224 7.86 3.83 21.72
N SER A 225 7.94 2.90 20.77
CA SER A 225 9.15 2.61 20.02
C SER A 225 8.88 2.85 18.54
N ALA A 226 9.67 3.71 17.92
CA ALA A 226 9.59 4.02 16.50
C ALA A 226 10.85 3.52 15.78
N LYS A 227 10.68 2.81 14.67
CA LYS A 227 11.76 2.30 13.84
C LYS A 227 11.43 2.52 12.37
N ALA A 228 12.40 3.08 11.65
CA ALA A 228 12.38 3.20 10.19
C ALA A 228 13.52 2.36 9.61
N ASN A 229 13.22 1.52 8.63
CA ASN A 229 14.17 0.70 7.90
C ASN A 229 14.05 1.01 6.41
N ILE A 230 15.13 1.48 5.80
CA ILE A 230 15.15 1.84 4.37
C ILE A 230 16.23 1.02 3.66
N SER A 231 15.81 0.29 2.65
CA SER A 231 16.70 -0.47 1.76
C SER A 231 16.60 0.14 0.37
N MET A 232 17.58 0.96 0.02
CA MET A 232 17.70 1.62 -1.27
C MET A 232 19.15 2.00 -1.50
N LYS A 233 19.66 1.77 -2.70
CA LYS A 233 21.02 2.19 -3.06
C LYS A 233 21.16 3.70 -2.98
N GLY A 234 22.24 4.16 -2.33
CA GLY A 234 22.55 5.59 -2.20
C GLY A 234 21.70 6.34 -1.19
N PHE A 235 20.84 5.66 -0.42
CA PHE A 235 20.03 6.29 0.61
C PHE A 235 20.84 6.52 1.89
N ALA A 236 20.68 7.70 2.48
CA ALA A 236 21.17 8.03 3.83
C ALA A 236 20.19 8.97 4.54
N PHE A 237 20.10 8.84 5.86
CA PHE A 237 19.47 9.86 6.68
C PHE A 237 20.41 11.04 6.88
N LYS A 238 19.92 12.26 6.69
CA LYS A 238 20.63 13.47 7.11
C LYS A 238 20.29 13.78 8.55
N GLN A 239 21.32 13.97 9.35
CA GLN A 239 21.19 14.34 10.74
C GLN A 239 21.55 15.82 10.96
N GLU A 240 20.80 16.48 11.81
CA GLU A 240 21.11 17.79 12.36
C GLU A 240 21.49 17.61 13.81
N GLU A 241 22.51 18.37 14.27
CA GLU A 241 22.91 18.41 15.66
C GLU A 241 22.29 19.64 16.33
N LYS A 242 21.70 19.46 17.49
CA LYS A 242 21.14 20.54 18.32
C LYS A 242 21.64 20.41 19.76
N GLU A 243 21.83 21.56 20.40
CA GLU A 243 22.01 21.59 21.82
C GLU A 243 20.71 21.30 22.56
N TYR A 244 20.82 20.53 23.63
CA TYR A 244 19.72 20.43 24.58
C TYR A 244 19.51 21.79 25.22
N LYS A 245 18.29 22.09 25.60
CA LYS A 245 17.97 23.36 26.26
C LYS A 245 18.42 23.37 27.70
N GLN A 246 18.51 22.19 28.32
CA GLN A 246 19.05 22.05 29.69
C GLN A 246 20.56 22.31 29.69
N ASP A 247 20.99 23.22 30.53
CA ASP A 247 22.40 23.53 30.71
C ASP A 247 23.23 22.29 31.08
N GLY A 248 24.35 22.09 30.37
CA GLY A 248 25.30 21.02 30.64
C GLY A 248 24.87 19.64 30.08
N LYS A 249 23.70 19.49 29.47
CA LYS A 249 23.23 18.22 28.87
C LYS A 249 23.92 17.89 27.53
N GLY A 250 24.58 18.88 26.90
CA GLY A 250 25.31 18.69 25.63
C GLY A 250 24.44 18.76 24.39
N THR A 251 24.83 18.04 23.34
CA THR A 251 24.15 18.04 22.05
C THR A 251 23.49 16.68 21.74
N TYR A 252 22.49 16.67 20.87
CA TYR A 252 21.86 15.47 20.32
C TYR A 252 21.74 15.57 18.81
N LYS A 253 21.84 14.40 18.13
CA LYS A 253 21.61 14.29 16.70
C LYS A 253 20.25 13.70 16.45
N TYR A 254 19.56 14.22 15.44
CA TYR A 254 18.27 13.70 15.01
C TYR A 254 18.15 13.75 13.49
N VAL A 255 17.38 12.82 12.93
CA VAL A 255 17.06 12.80 11.50
C VAL A 255 16.17 13.99 11.17
N ASN A 256 16.64 14.88 10.31
CA ASN A 256 15.88 16.05 9.85
C ASN A 256 15.51 15.98 8.37
N ASP A 257 16.26 15.23 7.55
CA ASP A 257 16.10 15.12 6.12
C ASP A 257 16.64 13.77 5.61
N ILE A 258 16.51 13.50 4.32
CA ILE A 258 17.04 12.34 3.63
C ILE A 258 17.96 12.77 2.50
N ASP A 259 18.92 11.91 2.16
CA ASP A 259 19.78 12.04 0.99
C ASP A 259 19.68 10.82 0.10
N ILE A 260 19.74 11.03 -1.22
CA ILE A 260 19.75 9.94 -2.20
C ILE A 260 20.82 10.26 -3.22
N ASP A 261 21.94 9.58 -3.12
CA ASP A 261 23.07 9.74 -4.03
C ASP A 261 23.20 8.51 -4.94
N GLY A 262 23.10 8.75 -6.24
CA GLY A 262 23.21 7.72 -7.26
C GLY A 262 22.18 6.61 -7.14
N PRO A 263 20.86 6.89 -7.29
CA PRO A 263 19.80 5.87 -7.18
C PRO A 263 20.07 4.71 -8.17
N GLY A 264 19.71 3.49 -7.76
CA GLY A 264 19.95 2.31 -8.58
C GLY A 264 19.31 1.07 -7.98
N LEU A 265 19.66 -0.10 -8.51
CA LEU A 265 19.16 -1.36 -7.99
C LEU A 265 19.82 -1.66 -6.64
N GLY A 266 19.02 -1.77 -5.60
CA GLY A 266 19.41 -2.03 -4.21
C GLY A 266 19.10 -3.44 -3.73
N GLY A 267 18.49 -4.29 -4.58
CA GLY A 267 18.15 -5.65 -4.23
C GLY A 267 18.01 -6.57 -5.43
N PHE A 268 18.16 -7.87 -5.18
CA PHE A 268 17.93 -8.93 -6.17
C PHE A 268 17.10 -10.05 -5.55
N GLY A 269 16.23 -10.66 -6.33
CA GLY A 269 15.38 -11.74 -5.86
C GLY A 269 14.78 -12.57 -6.98
N MET A 270 13.92 -13.49 -6.59
CA MET A 270 13.18 -14.32 -7.53
C MET A 270 11.79 -14.65 -6.99
N ALA A 271 10.89 -14.92 -7.92
CA ALA A 271 9.56 -15.42 -7.60
C ALA A 271 9.09 -16.45 -8.62
N PHE A 272 8.12 -17.26 -8.21
CA PHE A 272 7.51 -18.29 -9.04
C PHE A 272 6.00 -18.14 -9.03
N ASP A 273 5.40 -18.40 -10.20
CA ASP A 273 3.96 -18.60 -10.33
C ASP A 273 3.71 -20.03 -10.81
N LEU A 274 2.69 -20.64 -10.24
CA LEU A 274 2.19 -21.96 -10.64
C LEU A 274 0.69 -21.86 -10.89
N GLY A 275 0.19 -22.59 -11.88
CA GLY A 275 -1.22 -22.59 -12.18
C GLY A 275 -1.69 -23.83 -12.89
N ALA A 276 -2.97 -24.11 -12.74
CA ALA A 276 -3.67 -25.19 -13.42
C ALA A 276 -5.08 -24.77 -13.80
N VAL A 277 -5.56 -25.35 -14.88
CA VAL A 277 -6.93 -25.23 -15.37
C VAL A 277 -7.42 -26.64 -15.70
N TYR A 278 -8.58 -27.00 -15.16
CA TYR A 278 -9.19 -28.31 -15.38
C TYR A 278 -10.61 -28.18 -15.91
N LYS A 279 -10.83 -28.71 -17.11
CA LYS A 279 -12.12 -28.79 -17.76
C LYS A 279 -12.87 -30.03 -17.24
N ILE A 280 -13.89 -29.83 -16.42
CA ILE A 280 -14.71 -30.92 -15.87
C ILE A 280 -15.52 -31.55 -16.99
N ASN A 281 -16.24 -30.71 -17.74
CA ASN A 281 -17.02 -31.02 -18.92
C ASN A 281 -17.09 -29.84 -19.87
N ASP A 282 -17.99 -29.83 -20.87
CA ASP A 282 -18.09 -28.73 -21.83
C ASP A 282 -18.66 -27.44 -21.24
N ASP A 283 -19.31 -27.49 -20.11
CA ASP A 283 -19.95 -26.34 -19.47
C ASP A 283 -19.18 -25.84 -18.22
N TRP A 284 -18.40 -26.72 -17.58
CA TRP A 284 -17.70 -26.39 -16.33
C TRP A 284 -16.19 -26.50 -16.44
N GLN A 285 -15.54 -25.46 -15.99
CA GLN A 285 -14.08 -25.38 -15.85
C GLN A 285 -13.70 -24.85 -14.47
N VAL A 286 -12.67 -25.39 -13.85
CA VAL A 286 -12.09 -24.90 -12.61
C VAL A 286 -10.63 -24.53 -12.82
N SER A 287 -10.13 -23.60 -12.02
CA SER A 287 -8.74 -23.15 -12.10
C SER A 287 -8.19 -22.84 -10.72
N ALA A 288 -6.90 -23.03 -10.56
CA ALA A 288 -6.18 -22.62 -9.36
C ALA A 288 -4.80 -22.09 -9.75
N SER A 289 -4.33 -21.08 -9.02
CA SER A 289 -2.97 -20.56 -9.20
C SER A 289 -2.43 -19.98 -7.91
N LEU A 290 -1.12 -20.09 -7.74
CA LEU A 290 -0.34 -19.38 -6.74
C LEU A 290 0.66 -18.52 -7.50
N VAL A 291 0.56 -17.20 -7.36
CA VAL A 291 1.40 -16.23 -8.07
C VAL A 291 2.20 -15.38 -7.10
N ASP A 292 3.37 -14.90 -7.54
CA ASP A 292 4.29 -14.05 -6.77
C ASP A 292 4.85 -14.72 -5.50
N LEU A 293 5.00 -16.03 -5.49
CA LEU A 293 5.69 -16.71 -4.38
C LEU A 293 7.20 -16.44 -4.48
N GLY A 294 7.69 -15.44 -3.75
CA GLY A 294 9.06 -15.00 -3.89
C GLY A 294 9.52 -13.97 -2.87
N PHE A 295 10.77 -13.57 -3.03
CA PHE A 295 11.46 -12.65 -2.12
C PHE A 295 12.43 -11.75 -2.87
N ILE A 296 12.83 -10.65 -2.21
CA ILE A 296 13.95 -9.79 -2.61
C ILE A 296 14.93 -9.72 -1.45
N SER A 297 16.21 -10.00 -1.73
CA SER A 297 17.34 -9.76 -0.85
C SER A 297 17.92 -8.40 -1.16
N TRP A 298 17.86 -7.49 -0.19
CA TRP A 298 18.34 -6.11 -0.28
C TRP A 298 19.78 -6.04 0.18
N SER A 299 20.59 -5.20 -0.46
CA SER A 299 22.03 -5.09 -0.18
C SER A 299 22.33 -4.26 1.07
N ASN A 300 21.39 -3.41 1.48
CA ASN A 300 21.53 -2.52 2.64
C ASN A 300 20.21 -2.40 3.41
N ASN A 301 20.29 -1.88 4.64
CA ASN A 301 19.17 -1.54 5.48
C ASN A 301 19.52 -0.40 6.43
N VAL A 302 19.40 0.83 5.96
CA VAL A 302 19.64 2.02 6.79
C VAL A 302 18.51 2.17 7.80
N THR A 303 18.86 2.23 9.07
CA THR A 303 17.88 2.19 10.17
C THR A 303 17.94 3.46 10.99
N ALA A 304 16.77 3.98 11.37
CA ALA A 304 16.64 5.04 12.35
C ALA A 304 15.62 4.66 13.43
N VAL A 305 15.91 5.02 14.69
CA VAL A 305 15.07 4.70 15.86
C VAL A 305 14.90 5.93 16.75
N ASN A 306 13.84 5.96 17.57
CA ASN A 306 13.74 6.97 18.61
C ASN A 306 14.68 6.63 19.80
N LYS A 307 15.32 7.65 20.34
CA LYS A 307 16.35 7.52 21.39
C LYS A 307 15.78 7.09 22.73
N GLN A 308 14.62 7.62 23.08
CA GLN A 308 13.95 7.38 24.35
C GLN A 308 12.50 6.94 24.11
N GLY A 309 12.16 5.77 24.62
CA GLY A 309 10.83 5.18 24.45
C GLY A 309 9.76 5.75 25.40
N THR A 310 10.09 6.68 26.29
CA THR A 310 9.17 7.19 27.31
C THR A 310 9.33 8.70 27.49
N PHE A 311 8.19 9.40 27.56
CA PHE A 311 8.07 10.79 27.97
C PHE A 311 7.12 10.87 29.15
N GLU A 312 7.50 11.60 30.20
CA GLU A 312 6.69 11.82 31.40
C GLU A 312 6.57 13.32 31.68
N PHE A 313 5.33 13.76 31.88
CA PHE A 313 5.00 15.10 32.29
C PHE A 313 4.19 15.03 33.57
N ASN A 314 4.77 15.50 34.68
CA ASN A 314 4.15 15.54 36.00
C ASN A 314 3.74 16.93 36.44
N GLY A 315 3.67 17.90 35.54
CA GLY A 315 3.29 19.27 35.79
C GLY A 315 4.49 20.13 36.24
N PHE A 316 4.19 21.36 36.51
CA PHE A 316 5.16 22.33 37.03
C PHE A 316 4.92 22.50 38.54
N HIS A 317 5.78 21.88 39.35
CA HIS A 317 5.70 21.93 40.80
C HIS A 317 6.81 22.80 41.37
N ASP A 318 6.54 23.43 42.51
CA ASP A 318 7.53 24.20 43.28
C ASP A 318 8.32 25.22 42.45
N ILE A 319 7.63 25.93 41.57
CA ILE A 319 8.25 26.87 40.64
C ILE A 319 8.78 28.09 41.36
N SER A 320 10.06 28.38 41.12
CA SER A 320 10.71 29.62 41.59
C SER A 320 10.43 30.77 40.61
N TYR A 321 10.01 31.90 41.12
CA TYR A 321 9.89 33.15 40.36
C TYR A 321 11.24 33.71 39.95
N ASP A 322 12.25 33.54 40.82
CA ASP A 322 13.62 33.95 40.53
C ASP A 322 14.28 32.94 39.63
N LYS A 323 14.74 33.38 38.46
CA LYS A 323 15.46 32.52 37.50
C LYS A 323 16.79 32.00 38.05
N HIS A 324 17.47 32.80 38.84
CA HIS A 324 18.82 32.53 39.28
C HIS A 324 18.88 32.41 40.80
N ASP A 325 19.83 31.62 41.30
CA ASP A 325 20.18 31.55 42.68
C ASP A 325 21.06 32.77 43.12
N ALA A 326 21.44 32.81 44.37
CA ALA A 326 22.30 33.88 44.90
C ALA A 326 23.69 33.94 44.24
N ASN A 327 24.11 32.89 43.54
CA ASN A 327 25.38 32.78 42.84
C ASN A 327 25.26 33.09 41.34
N GLY A 328 24.05 33.40 40.86
CA GLY A 328 23.78 33.69 39.45
C GLY A 328 23.53 32.45 38.56
N ASN A 329 23.46 31.24 39.15
CA ASN A 329 23.15 30.04 38.39
C ASN A 329 21.62 29.90 38.16
N LEU A 330 21.22 29.31 37.01
CA LEU A 330 19.83 29.02 36.73
C LEU A 330 19.31 27.99 37.76
N LYS A 331 18.18 28.29 38.40
CA LYS A 331 17.56 27.37 39.36
C LYS A 331 16.86 26.21 38.61
N ASP A 332 17.08 24.98 39.07
CA ASP A 332 16.45 23.77 38.48
C ASP A 332 14.93 23.80 38.51
N ASN A 333 14.36 24.54 39.45
CA ASN A 333 12.91 24.71 39.60
C ASN A 333 12.38 26.04 39.02
N SER A 334 13.17 26.77 38.23
CA SER A 334 12.62 27.88 37.44
C SER A 334 11.67 27.37 36.34
N PHE A 335 10.71 28.21 35.96
CA PHE A 335 9.77 27.84 34.86
C PHE A 335 10.54 27.54 33.58
N GLU A 336 11.61 28.26 33.27
CA GLU A 336 12.46 28.06 32.12
C GLU A 336 13.16 26.70 32.18
N SER A 337 13.83 26.37 33.29
CA SER A 337 14.53 25.08 33.48
C SER A 337 13.57 23.88 33.36
N GLN A 338 12.38 23.96 33.97
CA GLN A 338 11.37 22.90 33.87
C GLN A 338 10.82 22.78 32.43
N GLY A 339 10.60 23.91 31.77
CA GLY A 339 10.16 23.92 30.36
C GLY A 339 11.20 23.32 29.43
N ASP A 340 12.48 23.61 29.64
CA ASP A 340 13.60 23.07 28.86
C ASP A 340 13.76 21.56 29.10
N LYS A 341 13.63 21.10 30.35
CA LYS A 341 13.63 19.67 30.71
C LYS A 341 12.55 18.89 29.92
N TYR A 342 11.30 19.35 29.96
CA TYR A 342 10.21 18.66 29.24
C TYR A 342 10.35 18.79 27.73
N GLY A 343 10.86 19.92 27.23
CA GLY A 343 11.15 20.11 25.82
C GLY A 343 12.21 19.14 25.31
N ASP A 344 13.27 18.93 26.05
CA ASP A 344 14.35 18.00 25.72
C ASP A 344 13.89 16.54 25.79
N GLN A 345 13.13 16.16 26.82
CA GLN A 345 12.54 14.81 26.93
C GLN A 345 11.60 14.51 25.77
N LEU A 346 10.76 15.48 25.40
CA LEU A 346 9.86 15.33 24.25
C LEU A 346 10.63 15.20 22.93
N ALA A 347 11.76 15.92 22.80
CA ALA A 347 12.63 15.81 21.65
C ALA A 347 13.27 14.42 21.56
N ASP A 348 13.78 13.87 22.66
CA ASP A 348 14.35 12.51 22.70
C ASP A 348 13.31 11.43 22.41
N PHE A 349 12.07 11.62 22.85
CA PHE A 349 10.95 10.70 22.56
C PHE A 349 10.50 10.74 21.09
N ALA A 350 10.39 11.95 20.51
CA ALA A 350 9.76 12.16 19.22
C ALA A 350 10.72 12.11 18.02
N ASN A 351 12.02 12.30 18.24
CA ASN A 351 13.01 12.34 17.17
C ASN A 351 13.60 10.95 16.89
N LEU A 352 13.87 10.70 15.60
CA LEU A 352 14.63 9.53 15.19
C LEU A 352 16.13 9.86 15.13
N THR A 353 16.95 8.92 15.55
CA THR A 353 18.41 8.93 15.42
C THR A 353 18.80 7.87 14.40
N ASP A 354 19.70 8.20 13.50
CA ASP A 354 20.25 7.29 12.51
C ASP A 354 21.23 6.32 13.19
N GLU A 355 21.00 5.02 13.01
CA GLU A 355 21.88 3.94 13.43
C GLU A 355 22.77 3.43 12.30
N GLY A 356 22.67 4.04 11.11
CA GLY A 356 23.42 3.66 9.93
C GLY A 356 22.89 2.40 9.24
N ASP A 357 23.71 1.86 8.34
CA ASP A 357 23.39 0.64 7.60
C ASP A 357 23.61 -0.60 8.48
N GLN A 358 22.54 -1.35 8.70
CA GLN A 358 22.52 -2.59 9.48
C GLN A 358 22.83 -3.85 8.61
N GLY A 359 23.23 -3.63 7.36
CA GLY A 359 23.51 -4.71 6.40
C GLY A 359 22.28 -5.16 5.62
N GLY A 360 22.48 -6.19 4.79
CA GLY A 360 21.43 -6.68 3.91
C GLY A 360 20.26 -7.32 4.67
N ARG A 361 19.04 -7.23 4.07
CA ARG A 361 17.86 -7.94 4.58
C ARG A 361 17.08 -8.61 3.46
N THR A 362 16.32 -9.64 3.79
CA THR A 362 15.43 -10.33 2.84
C THR A 362 13.97 -10.10 3.20
N THR A 363 13.16 -9.78 2.19
CA THR A 363 11.73 -9.51 2.37
C THR A 363 10.90 -10.22 1.31
N GLY A 364 9.72 -10.76 1.68
CA GLY A 364 8.76 -11.29 0.73
C GLY A 364 8.10 -10.17 -0.11
N ILE A 365 7.62 -10.54 -1.29
CA ILE A 365 6.87 -9.62 -2.18
C ILE A 365 5.36 -9.75 -2.05
N GLY A 366 4.90 -10.74 -1.26
CA GLY A 366 3.48 -11.10 -1.10
C GLY A 366 2.99 -12.04 -2.20
N ALA A 367 2.48 -13.21 -1.81
CA ALA A 367 1.94 -14.21 -2.73
C ALA A 367 0.42 -14.06 -2.87
N THR A 368 -0.15 -14.45 -4.03
CA THR A 368 -1.59 -14.46 -4.25
C THR A 368 -2.07 -15.85 -4.68
N LEU A 369 -3.05 -16.38 -3.97
CA LEU A 369 -3.77 -17.60 -4.32
C LEU A 369 -5.07 -17.22 -5.02
N ASN A 370 -5.27 -17.71 -6.24
CA ASN A 370 -6.53 -17.59 -6.97
C ASN A 370 -7.14 -18.97 -7.15
N VAL A 371 -8.44 -19.08 -6.89
CA VAL A 371 -9.26 -20.27 -7.15
C VAL A 371 -10.50 -19.84 -7.87
N GLY A 372 -10.72 -20.38 -9.08
CA GLY A 372 -11.81 -19.97 -9.96
C GLY A 372 -12.66 -21.14 -10.45
N ALA A 373 -13.95 -20.90 -10.62
CA ALA A 373 -14.88 -21.78 -11.31
C ALA A 373 -15.63 -20.99 -12.37
N GLU A 374 -15.74 -21.54 -13.58
CA GLU A 374 -16.45 -20.94 -14.70
C GLU A 374 -17.54 -21.88 -15.18
N TYR A 375 -18.71 -21.33 -15.42
CA TYR A 375 -19.86 -22.03 -16.01
C TYR A 375 -20.26 -21.38 -17.32
N THR A 376 -20.20 -22.14 -18.42
CA THR A 376 -20.67 -21.72 -19.75
C THR A 376 -22.16 -22.01 -19.88
N PHE A 377 -22.96 -20.97 -20.14
CA PHE A 377 -24.41 -21.13 -20.25
C PHE A 377 -24.80 -21.91 -21.51
N PRO A 378 -25.44 -23.11 -21.39
CA PRO A 378 -25.63 -24.00 -22.52
C PRO A 378 -26.51 -23.42 -23.65
N LEU A 379 -27.54 -22.63 -23.28
CA LEU A 379 -28.48 -22.02 -24.25
C LEU A 379 -27.87 -20.86 -25.03
N TYR A 380 -26.83 -20.20 -24.45
CA TYR A 380 -26.08 -19.13 -25.10
C TYR A 380 -24.64 -19.19 -24.70
N ARG A 381 -23.87 -20.05 -25.35
CA ARG A 381 -22.48 -20.38 -25.00
C ARG A 381 -21.49 -19.19 -24.99
N LYS A 382 -21.92 -18.03 -25.50
CA LYS A 382 -21.18 -16.77 -25.43
C LYS A 382 -21.33 -16.08 -24.09
N LEU A 383 -22.23 -16.52 -23.22
CA LEU A 383 -22.42 -16.05 -21.85
C LEU A 383 -21.81 -17.06 -20.90
N LYS A 384 -20.95 -16.57 -20.03
CA LYS A 384 -20.26 -17.34 -19.00
C LYS A 384 -20.42 -16.68 -17.65
N PHE A 385 -20.59 -17.49 -16.63
CA PHE A 385 -20.60 -17.05 -15.23
C PHE A 385 -19.33 -17.51 -14.54
N GLY A 386 -18.72 -16.65 -13.74
CA GLY A 386 -17.48 -16.95 -13.02
C GLY A 386 -17.61 -16.71 -11.54
N LEU A 387 -17.01 -17.60 -10.75
CA LEU A 387 -16.76 -17.41 -9.33
C LEU A 387 -15.24 -17.44 -9.12
N LEU A 388 -14.68 -16.36 -8.57
CA LEU A 388 -13.26 -16.25 -8.28
C LEU A 388 -13.06 -15.94 -6.79
N SER A 389 -12.19 -16.68 -6.12
CA SER A 389 -11.65 -16.34 -4.82
C SER A 389 -10.18 -15.97 -4.99
N SER A 390 -9.78 -14.79 -4.52
CA SER A 390 -8.40 -14.30 -4.53
C SER A 390 -7.98 -13.94 -3.12
N THR A 391 -6.88 -14.55 -2.64
CA THR A 391 -6.28 -14.20 -1.34
C THR A 391 -4.83 -13.77 -1.56
N ARG A 392 -4.49 -12.55 -1.17
CA ARG A 392 -3.12 -12.03 -1.18
C ARG A 392 -2.54 -12.12 0.23
N PHE A 393 -1.48 -12.89 0.36
CA PHE A 393 -0.70 -13.04 1.59
C PHE A 393 0.41 -11.98 1.62
N ASN A 394 0.25 -10.95 2.42
CA ASN A 394 1.22 -9.86 2.56
C ASN A 394 1.31 -9.38 4.02
N GLY A 395 1.57 -10.30 4.95
CA GLY A 395 1.65 -10.00 6.38
C GLY A 395 0.40 -9.29 6.90
N LYS A 396 0.58 -8.13 7.52
CA LYS A 396 -0.51 -7.30 8.07
C LYS A 396 -1.47 -6.76 7.01
N TYR A 397 -1.08 -6.79 5.74
CA TYR A 397 -1.83 -6.28 4.59
C TYR A 397 -2.50 -7.41 3.79
N THR A 398 -2.62 -8.58 4.39
CA THR A 398 -3.34 -9.72 3.80
C THR A 398 -4.81 -9.39 3.62
N TRP A 399 -5.36 -9.73 2.45
CA TRP A 399 -6.78 -9.58 2.14
C TRP A 399 -7.30 -10.75 1.33
N THR A 400 -8.59 -10.99 1.41
CA THR A 400 -9.32 -11.99 0.61
C THR A 400 -10.50 -11.33 -0.08
N GLU A 401 -10.77 -11.75 -1.31
CA GLU A 401 -11.90 -11.29 -2.12
C GLU A 401 -12.59 -12.49 -2.76
N GLY A 402 -13.91 -12.52 -2.69
CA GLY A 402 -14.79 -13.38 -3.48
C GLY A 402 -15.50 -12.56 -4.55
N ARG A 403 -15.48 -13.00 -5.80
CA ARG A 403 -16.03 -12.28 -6.96
C ARG A 403 -16.95 -13.17 -7.79
N LEU A 404 -18.18 -12.72 -8.03
CA LEU A 404 -19.12 -13.28 -8.99
C LEU A 404 -19.09 -12.43 -10.26
N SER A 405 -19.02 -13.06 -11.44
CA SER A 405 -19.01 -12.36 -12.72
C SER A 405 -19.98 -12.96 -13.73
N ALA A 406 -20.47 -12.10 -14.60
CA ALA A 406 -21.15 -12.48 -15.83
C ALA A 406 -20.38 -11.87 -17.00
N ASN A 407 -19.89 -12.72 -17.91
CA ASN A 407 -19.01 -12.37 -19.01
C ASN A 407 -19.66 -12.76 -20.33
N VAL A 408 -19.60 -11.90 -21.32
CA VAL A 408 -20.21 -12.13 -22.62
C VAL A 408 -19.26 -11.76 -23.75
N SER A 409 -19.20 -12.63 -24.78
CA SER A 409 -18.43 -12.42 -26.01
C SER A 409 -19.43 -12.34 -27.20
N PRO A 410 -20.17 -11.21 -27.35
CA PRO A 410 -21.26 -11.12 -28.33
C PRO A 410 -20.75 -11.19 -29.76
N LEU A 411 -19.57 -10.67 -30.01
CA LEU A 411 -18.89 -10.68 -31.31
C LEU A 411 -17.50 -11.31 -31.18
N LYS A 412 -16.88 -11.70 -32.29
CA LYS A 412 -15.54 -12.32 -32.30
C LYS A 412 -14.39 -11.37 -31.98
N TRP A 413 -14.68 -10.10 -31.74
CA TRP A 413 -13.70 -9.06 -31.52
C TRP A 413 -14.00 -8.16 -30.32
N ILE A 414 -15.03 -8.49 -29.53
CA ILE A 414 -15.41 -7.73 -28.34
C ILE A 414 -15.93 -8.66 -27.25
N ASP A 415 -15.39 -8.50 -26.05
CA ASP A 415 -15.84 -9.13 -24.83
C ASP A 415 -16.17 -8.08 -23.78
N GLY A 416 -17.11 -8.39 -22.92
CA GLY A 416 -17.46 -7.56 -21.79
C GLY A 416 -17.83 -8.39 -20.57
N GLY A 417 -17.66 -7.84 -19.41
CA GLY A 417 -18.04 -8.48 -18.17
C GLY A 417 -18.45 -7.46 -17.11
N ILE A 418 -19.40 -7.88 -16.28
CA ILE A 418 -19.76 -7.17 -15.04
C ILE A 418 -19.59 -8.13 -13.89
N ASN A 419 -19.29 -7.60 -12.72
CA ASN A 419 -19.06 -8.44 -11.56
C ASN A 419 -19.39 -7.72 -10.27
N PHE A 420 -19.63 -8.53 -9.23
CA PHE A 420 -19.81 -8.11 -7.85
C PHE A 420 -18.77 -8.82 -6.98
N ALA A 421 -18.10 -8.07 -6.14
CA ALA A 421 -17.05 -8.58 -5.28
C ALA A 421 -17.33 -8.21 -3.81
N LEU A 422 -17.02 -9.17 -2.93
CA LEU A 422 -16.94 -8.98 -1.48
C LEU A 422 -15.49 -9.20 -1.08
N ASN A 423 -14.86 -8.22 -0.50
CA ASN A 423 -13.48 -8.34 0.01
C ASN A 423 -13.44 -8.11 1.52
N SER A 424 -12.25 -8.29 2.11
CA SER A 424 -12.01 -8.11 3.55
C SER A 424 -12.41 -6.73 4.09
N TYR A 425 -12.66 -5.76 3.24
CA TYR A 425 -12.92 -4.36 3.60
C TYR A 425 -14.32 -3.90 3.23
N THR A 426 -14.82 -4.25 2.04
CA THR A 426 -16.09 -3.74 1.52
C THR A 426 -16.66 -4.61 0.41
N ALA A 427 -17.90 -4.32 0.02
CA ALA A 427 -18.53 -4.80 -1.21
C ALA A 427 -18.28 -3.80 -2.35
N SER A 428 -18.11 -4.29 -3.56
CA SER A 428 -17.90 -3.45 -4.75
C SER A 428 -18.43 -4.10 -6.02
N CYS A 429 -18.66 -3.28 -7.02
CA CYS A 429 -18.94 -3.73 -8.38
C CYS A 429 -17.73 -3.43 -9.27
N GLY A 430 -17.53 -4.26 -10.30
CA GLY A 430 -16.52 -4.09 -11.31
C GLY A 430 -17.06 -4.36 -12.70
N TRP A 431 -16.30 -3.97 -13.70
CA TRP A 431 -16.59 -4.22 -15.10
C TRP A 431 -15.34 -4.28 -15.95
N VAL A 432 -15.45 -4.89 -17.12
CA VAL A 432 -14.37 -4.94 -18.11
C VAL A 432 -14.95 -4.87 -19.51
N LEU A 433 -14.24 -4.16 -20.38
CA LEU A 433 -14.44 -4.16 -21.82
C LEU A 433 -13.11 -4.51 -22.49
N ASN A 434 -13.11 -5.52 -23.35
CA ASN A 434 -11.97 -5.97 -24.13
C ASN A 434 -12.33 -5.94 -25.61
N VAL A 435 -11.57 -5.19 -26.41
CA VAL A 435 -11.78 -5.04 -27.86
C VAL A 435 -10.54 -5.58 -28.55
N HIS A 436 -10.71 -6.63 -29.37
CA HIS A 436 -9.60 -7.38 -29.96
C HIS A 436 -9.82 -7.74 -31.44
N PRO A 437 -10.03 -6.75 -32.32
CA PRO A 437 -10.06 -7.01 -33.76
C PRO A 437 -8.73 -7.57 -34.23
N LYS A 438 -8.68 -8.09 -35.45
CA LYS A 438 -7.44 -8.62 -36.04
C LYS A 438 -6.34 -7.54 -36.04
N GLY A 439 -5.19 -7.87 -35.50
CA GLY A 439 -4.01 -7.00 -35.44
C GLY A 439 -3.91 -6.06 -34.23
N PHE A 440 -4.96 -6.00 -33.41
CA PHE A 440 -4.98 -5.07 -32.28
C PHE A 440 -5.78 -5.63 -31.08
N ASN A 441 -5.38 -5.27 -29.88
CA ASN A 441 -6.14 -5.50 -28.65
C ASN A 441 -6.07 -4.26 -27.76
N MET A 442 -7.21 -3.84 -27.28
CA MET A 442 -7.38 -2.80 -26.28
C MET A 442 -8.33 -3.29 -25.20
N PHE A 443 -8.03 -2.99 -23.96
CA PHE A 443 -8.94 -3.26 -22.86
C PHE A 443 -8.97 -2.09 -21.88
N ILE A 444 -10.10 -1.96 -21.22
CA ILE A 444 -10.31 -1.07 -20.07
C ILE A 444 -11.24 -1.78 -19.09
N GLY A 445 -10.96 -1.63 -17.81
CA GLY A 445 -11.81 -2.22 -16.77
C GLY A 445 -11.51 -1.69 -15.39
N MET A 446 -12.40 -2.02 -14.48
CA MET A 446 -12.32 -1.66 -13.06
C MET A 446 -12.73 -2.86 -12.22
N ASP A 447 -11.92 -3.23 -11.26
CA ASP A 447 -12.29 -4.23 -10.23
C ASP A 447 -13.21 -3.64 -9.17
N HIS A 448 -13.00 -2.35 -8.90
CA HIS A 448 -13.80 -1.54 -7.99
C HIS A 448 -14.16 -0.25 -8.71
N ILE A 449 -15.46 0.00 -8.85
CA ILE A 449 -15.94 1.23 -9.51
C ILE A 449 -15.47 2.43 -8.69
N LEU A 450 -14.91 3.41 -9.39
CA LEU A 450 -14.51 4.68 -8.80
C LEU A 450 -15.73 5.33 -8.13
N GLY A 451 -15.62 5.55 -6.82
CA GLY A 451 -16.61 6.31 -6.06
C GLY A 451 -16.42 7.82 -6.26
N LYS A 452 -16.50 8.60 -5.18
CA LYS A 452 -16.21 10.04 -5.23
C LYS A 452 -14.75 10.27 -5.62
N MET A 453 -14.52 11.22 -6.53
CA MET A 453 -13.18 11.64 -6.96
C MET A 453 -12.97 13.13 -6.65
N SER A 454 -11.73 13.50 -6.36
CA SER A 454 -11.32 14.91 -6.31
C SER A 454 -11.26 15.52 -7.72
N LYS A 455 -11.11 16.84 -7.81
CA LYS A 455 -10.91 17.52 -9.10
C LYS A 455 -9.60 17.14 -9.80
N GLU A 456 -8.63 16.68 -9.04
CA GLU A 456 -7.31 16.19 -9.49
C GLU A 456 -7.33 14.70 -9.82
N PHE A 457 -8.51 14.09 -10.00
CA PHE A 457 -8.72 12.68 -10.31
C PHE A 457 -8.19 11.69 -9.23
N ILE A 458 -8.10 12.15 -7.97
CA ILE A 458 -7.71 11.28 -6.83
C ILE A 458 -8.97 10.60 -6.30
N PRO A 459 -9.02 9.26 -6.23
CA PRO A 459 -10.13 8.53 -5.61
C PRO A 459 -10.24 8.88 -4.12
N LEU A 460 -11.42 9.33 -3.70
CA LEU A 460 -11.71 9.63 -2.29
C LEU A 460 -12.19 8.39 -1.52
N SER A 461 -12.66 7.37 -2.24
CA SER A 461 -13.05 6.08 -1.69
C SER A 461 -11.85 5.18 -1.44
N SER A 462 -11.95 4.32 -0.41
CA SER A 462 -10.90 3.38 -0.01
C SER A 462 -10.61 2.28 -1.04
N ASN A 463 -11.58 1.97 -1.92
CA ASN A 463 -11.44 0.94 -2.94
C ASN A 463 -11.72 1.56 -4.30
N ALA A 464 -10.71 1.55 -5.14
CA ALA A 464 -10.77 2.05 -6.50
C ALA A 464 -9.75 1.30 -7.35
N SER A 465 -10.10 0.99 -8.60
CA SER A 465 -9.14 0.44 -9.53
C SER A 465 -9.41 0.92 -10.94
N VAL A 466 -8.36 1.12 -11.72
CA VAL A 466 -8.43 1.34 -13.15
C VAL A 466 -7.39 0.47 -13.83
N ASN A 467 -7.78 -0.20 -14.88
CA ASN A 467 -6.91 -1.04 -15.67
C ASN A 467 -7.15 -0.76 -17.15
N LEU A 468 -6.09 -0.52 -17.89
CA LEU A 468 -6.15 -0.30 -19.32
C LEU A 468 -4.90 -0.82 -20.03
N GLY A 469 -5.04 -1.17 -21.30
CA GLY A 469 -3.88 -1.57 -22.09
C GLY A 469 -4.15 -1.66 -23.59
N PHE A 470 -3.05 -1.55 -24.33
CA PHE A 470 -3.01 -1.56 -25.78
C PHE A 470 -1.92 -2.51 -26.26
N ASN A 471 -2.26 -3.42 -27.18
CA ASN A 471 -1.38 -4.45 -27.67
C ASN A 471 -1.55 -4.65 -29.18
N VAL A 472 -0.48 -5.05 -29.85
CA VAL A 472 -0.52 -5.52 -31.23
C VAL A 472 -0.65 -7.04 -31.22
N THR A 473 -1.55 -7.60 -32.04
CA THR A 473 -1.82 -9.05 -32.12
C THR A 473 -1.55 -9.57 -33.53
N PHE A 474 -1.10 -10.82 -33.66
CA PHE A 474 -0.75 -11.44 -34.95
C PHE A 474 -0.83 -12.96 -34.91
#